data_0c93b9a9ef3be1d9f9cb4fb81b27eded
#
_entry.id   0c93b9a9ef3be1d9f9cb4fb81b27eded
#
_cell.length_a   1.000
_cell.length_b   1.000
_cell.length_c   1.000
_cell.angle_alpha   90.00
_cell.angle_beta   90.00
_cell.angle_gamma   90.00
#
_symmetry.space_group_name_H-M   'P 1'
#
loop_
_entity.id
_entity.type
_entity.pdbx_description
1 polymer ?
#
loop_
_entity_poly.entity_id
_entity_poly.type
_entity_poly.pdbx_seq_one_letter_code
_entity_poly.pdbx_strand_id
1 'polypeptide(L)'
;MALVGASTSLLGNHAVAANNQIVNLSKVKVGGTYSFQLKNGAPALLFRTKTGVFAYQTICTHEGGLAKYFAPRKLLVCAVHNASFDPFKKGKVVAGPANKPLPIVKVAIKGEWIVLA
;
A
#
# COMPACT_ATOMS: atom_id res chain seq x y z
N MET A 1 31.58 -10.89 -5.79
CA MET A 1 31.26 -11.24 -5.87
C MET A 1 30.93 -11.34 -6.23
N ALA A 2 31.31 -11.47 -6.82
CA ALA A 2 30.86 -11.51 -7.23
C ALA A 2 30.62 -11.46 -7.67
N LEU A 3 30.38 -11.45 -7.76
CA LEU A 3 29.92 -11.38 -8.21
C LEU A 3 29.57 -11.42 -8.56
N VAL A 4 29.62 -11.27 -8.59
CA VAL A 4 29.06 -11.35 -8.96
C VAL A 4 28.65 -11.45 -9.14
N GLY A 5 29.03 -11.41 -9.64
CA GLY A 5 28.36 -11.39 -9.78
C GLY A 5 27.92 -11.31 -10.01
N ALA A 6 27.65 -11.08 -9.80
CA ALA A 6 27.04 -11.06 -9.99
C ALA A 6 26.62 -10.96 -10.15
N SER A 7 26.79 -10.92 -10.31
CA SER A 7 26.21 -10.87 -10.49
C SER A 7 25.67 -10.85 -10.62
N THR A 8 25.58 -10.65 -10.71
CA THR A 8 24.95 -10.73 -10.85
C THR A 8 24.38 -10.72 -10.89
N SER A 9 24.31 -10.41 -11.04
CA SER A 9 23.70 -10.52 -11.08
C SER A 9 23.39 -10.41 -11.16
N LEU A 10 23.39 -10.16 -11.39
CA LEU A 10 22.92 -10.26 -11.44
C LEU A 10 22.49 -10.20 -11.78
N LEU A 11 22.48 -9.97 -12.23
CA LEU A 11 21.89 -9.97 -12.45
C LEU A 11 21.20 -10.24 -12.84
N GLY A 12 21.28 -9.90 -13.08
CA GLY A 12 20.44 -10.30 -14.13
C GLY A 12 18.98 -10.45 -13.81
N ASN A 13 18.22 -10.63 -13.42
CA ASN A 13 16.78 -10.69 -13.21
C ASN A 13 16.26 -9.67 -12.23
N HIS A 14 17.15 -8.87 -11.76
CA HIS A 14 16.81 -7.95 -10.69
C HIS A 14 15.93 -6.81 -11.12
N ALA A 15 16.12 -6.32 -12.34
CA ALA A 15 15.41 -5.13 -12.78
C ALA A 15 13.90 -5.34 -12.78
N VAL A 16 13.43 -6.52 -13.21
CA VAL A 16 12.00 -6.82 -13.27
C VAL A 16 11.44 -6.93 -11.85
N ALA A 17 12.14 -7.65 -10.98
CA ALA A 17 11.69 -7.78 -9.59
C ALA A 17 11.68 -6.43 -8.89
N ALA A 18 12.72 -5.62 -9.10
CA ALA A 18 12.81 -4.32 -8.47
C ALA A 18 11.65 -3.39 -8.87
N ASN A 19 11.17 -3.49 -10.12
CA ASN A 19 10.08 -2.65 -10.59
C ASN A 19 8.76 -2.93 -9.88
N ASN A 20 8.61 -4.12 -9.31
CA ASN A 20 7.40 -4.49 -8.60
C ASN A 20 7.56 -4.42 -7.09
N GLN A 21 8.76 -4.19 -6.61
CA GLN A 21 9.02 -4.11 -5.18
C GLN A 21 8.51 -2.78 -4.63
N ILE A 22 7.81 -2.85 -3.51
CA ILE A 22 7.34 -1.66 -2.80
C ILE A 22 8.30 -1.33 -1.68
N VAL A 23 8.52 -2.29 -0.77
CA VAL A 23 9.33 -2.07 0.41
C VAL A 23 9.75 -3.41 1.00
N ASN A 24 10.89 -3.44 1.68
CA ASN A 24 11.33 -4.61 2.39
C ASN A 24 10.49 -4.78 3.66
N LEU A 25 10.16 -6.03 4.02
CA LEU A 25 9.38 -6.33 5.21
C LEU A 25 9.97 -5.71 6.47
N SER A 26 11.29 -5.62 6.56
CA SER A 26 11.94 -5.07 7.75
C SER A 26 11.63 -3.59 7.97
N LYS A 27 11.11 -2.90 6.97
CA LYS A 27 10.79 -1.48 7.06
C LYS A 27 9.37 -1.22 7.54
N VAL A 28 8.54 -2.26 7.62
CA VAL A 28 7.13 -2.11 8.01
C VAL A 28 6.82 -3.14 9.08
N LYS A 29 6.71 -2.71 10.32
CA LYS A 29 6.39 -3.64 11.41
C LYS A 29 4.94 -4.11 11.32
N VAL A 30 4.65 -5.25 11.93
CA VAL A 30 3.28 -5.74 12.06
C VAL A 30 2.43 -4.69 12.78
N GLY A 31 1.30 -4.35 12.21
CA GLY A 31 0.46 -3.27 12.73
C GLY A 31 0.82 -1.90 12.17
N GLY A 32 1.87 -1.82 11.35
CA GLY A 32 2.30 -0.56 10.75
C GLY A 32 1.76 -0.32 9.35
N THR A 33 2.04 0.86 8.85
CA THR A 33 1.65 1.29 7.51
C THR A 33 2.86 1.82 6.76
N TYR A 34 2.73 1.91 5.42
CA TYR A 34 3.79 2.44 4.58
C TYR A 34 3.17 3.16 3.39
N SER A 35 3.50 4.44 3.23
CA SER A 35 3.02 5.24 2.10
C SER A 35 3.91 5.03 0.89
N PHE A 36 3.30 4.89 -0.29
CA PHE A 36 4.06 4.75 -1.52
C PHE A 36 3.25 5.31 -2.69
N GLN A 37 3.87 5.37 -3.85
CA GLN A 37 3.20 5.83 -5.07
C GLN A 37 3.18 4.71 -6.09
N LEU A 38 2.08 4.62 -6.81
CA LEU A 38 1.97 3.71 -7.96
C LEU A 38 2.76 4.28 -9.13
N LYS A 39 2.95 3.48 -10.17
CA LYS A 39 3.72 3.91 -11.35
C LYS A 39 3.13 5.14 -12.01
N ASN A 40 1.80 5.30 -11.93
CA ASN A 40 1.14 6.49 -12.48
C ASN A 40 1.16 7.68 -11.53
N GLY A 41 1.87 7.57 -10.40
CA GLY A 41 1.97 8.66 -9.43
C GLY A 41 0.86 8.69 -8.40
N ALA A 42 -0.14 7.84 -8.49
CA ALA A 42 -1.23 7.84 -7.52
C ALA A 42 -0.72 7.43 -6.13
N PRO A 43 -1.13 8.15 -5.07
CA PRO A 43 -0.71 7.81 -3.73
C PRO A 43 -1.42 6.55 -3.25
N ALA A 44 -0.71 5.76 -2.47
CA ALA A 44 -1.23 4.52 -1.91
C ALA A 44 -0.71 4.32 -0.49
N LEU A 45 -1.43 3.54 0.29
CA LEU A 45 -1.05 3.21 1.66
C LEU A 45 -1.13 1.72 1.85
N LEU A 46 -0.04 1.15 2.36
CA LEU A 46 0.11 -0.27 2.65
C LEU A 46 -0.12 -0.49 4.14
N PHE A 47 -0.82 -1.57 4.46
CA PHE A 47 -1.01 -2.02 5.84
C PHE A 47 -0.38 -3.39 6.00
N ARG A 48 0.37 -3.58 7.08
CA ARG A 48 0.89 -4.89 7.44
C ARG A 48 0.19 -5.39 8.69
N THR A 49 -0.36 -6.61 8.62
CA THR A 49 -1.02 -7.26 9.76
C THR A 49 -0.33 -8.59 10.05
N LYS A 50 -0.77 -9.25 11.12
CA LYS A 50 -0.24 -10.58 11.46
C LYS A 50 -0.49 -11.61 10.37
N THR A 51 -1.53 -11.42 9.57
CA THR A 51 -1.94 -12.40 8.56
C THR A 51 -1.50 -12.03 7.14
N GLY A 52 -0.91 -10.86 6.94
CA GLY A 52 -0.44 -10.47 5.62
C GLY A 52 -0.44 -8.97 5.40
N VAL A 53 -0.54 -8.58 4.15
CA VAL A 53 -0.50 -7.18 3.74
C VAL A 53 -1.67 -6.86 2.83
N PHE A 54 -2.07 -5.60 2.86
CA PHE A 54 -3.05 -5.09 1.89
C PHE A 54 -2.81 -3.59 1.70
N ALA A 55 -3.35 -3.05 0.61
CA ALA A 55 -3.09 -1.65 0.28
C ALA A 55 -4.25 -1.06 -0.50
N TYR A 56 -4.36 0.27 -0.44
CA TYR A 56 -5.38 1.04 -1.14
C TYR A 56 -4.78 2.26 -1.78
N GLN A 57 -5.38 2.69 -2.89
CA GLN A 57 -5.17 4.06 -3.34
C GLN A 57 -5.89 4.97 -2.36
N THR A 58 -5.25 6.08 -1.99
CA THR A 58 -5.77 6.94 -0.94
C THR A 58 -6.39 8.24 -1.44
N ILE A 59 -6.60 8.37 -2.74
CA ILE A 59 -7.42 9.46 -3.25
C ILE A 59 -8.88 9.15 -2.92
N CYS A 60 -9.52 10.08 -2.22
CA CYS A 60 -10.91 9.91 -1.81
C CYS A 60 -11.81 9.77 -3.02
N THR A 61 -12.71 8.78 -3.00
CA THR A 61 -13.60 8.51 -4.12
C THR A 61 -14.71 9.55 -4.27
N HIS A 62 -14.83 10.47 -3.32
CA HIS A 62 -15.84 11.53 -3.38
C HIS A 62 -15.36 12.73 -4.18
N GLU A 63 -14.28 13.40 -3.76
CA GLU A 63 -13.84 14.63 -4.42
C GLU A 63 -12.34 14.70 -4.65
N GLY A 64 -11.67 13.57 -4.66
CA GLY A 64 -10.26 13.56 -4.93
C GLY A 64 -9.35 14.02 -3.81
N GLY A 65 -9.88 14.27 -2.62
CA GLY A 65 -9.07 14.59 -1.46
C GLY A 65 -8.27 13.39 -1.00
N LEU A 66 -7.23 13.63 -0.21
CA LEU A 66 -6.37 12.55 0.28
C LEU A 66 -6.94 11.97 1.58
N ALA A 67 -7.14 10.65 1.59
CA ALA A 67 -7.52 9.93 2.80
C ALA A 67 -6.28 9.59 3.60
N LYS A 68 -6.31 9.84 4.91
CA LYS A 68 -5.21 9.55 5.81
C LYS A 68 -5.67 8.58 6.88
N TYR A 69 -4.75 7.70 7.29
CA TYR A 69 -5.07 6.72 8.31
C TYR A 69 -5.09 7.36 9.69
N PHE A 70 -6.23 7.26 10.36
CA PHE A 70 -6.39 7.71 11.74
C PHE A 70 -6.40 6.49 12.65
N ALA A 71 -5.25 6.16 13.22
CA ALA A 71 -5.04 4.92 13.95
C ALA A 71 -5.97 4.73 15.15
N PRO A 72 -6.29 5.77 15.96
CA PRO A 72 -7.18 5.56 17.12
C PRO A 72 -8.54 4.99 16.74
N ARG A 73 -9.06 5.32 15.56
CA ARG A 73 -10.34 4.80 15.08
C ARG A 73 -10.20 3.69 14.07
N LYS A 74 -8.97 3.42 13.63
CA LYS A 74 -8.67 2.41 12.60
C LYS A 74 -9.43 2.67 11.30
N LEU A 75 -9.52 3.93 10.92
CA LEU A 75 -10.22 4.36 9.71
C LEU A 75 -9.31 5.23 8.85
N LEU A 76 -9.52 5.14 7.54
CA LEU A 76 -8.97 6.11 6.60
C LEU A 76 -9.99 7.24 6.49
N VAL A 77 -9.55 8.46 6.72
CA VAL A 77 -10.44 9.62 6.77
C VAL A 77 -9.99 10.64 5.74
N CYS A 78 -10.92 11.04 4.88
CA CYS A 78 -10.68 12.09 3.90
C CYS A 78 -10.75 13.45 4.59
N ALA A 79 -9.72 14.29 4.37
CA ALA A 79 -9.66 15.59 5.02
C ALA A 79 -10.72 16.57 4.50
N VAL A 80 -11.24 16.34 3.29
CA VAL A 80 -12.12 17.32 2.65
C VAL A 80 -13.51 17.32 3.28
N HIS A 81 -14.16 16.17 3.37
CA HIS A 81 -15.52 16.08 3.91
C HIS A 81 -15.68 14.99 4.94
N ASN A 82 -14.59 14.54 5.54
CA ASN A 82 -14.59 13.50 6.57
C ASN A 82 -15.20 12.18 6.11
N ALA A 83 -15.18 11.89 4.81
CA ALA A 83 -15.53 10.57 4.32
C ALA A 83 -14.58 9.56 4.97
N SER A 84 -15.13 8.46 5.46
CA SER A 84 -14.35 7.48 6.20
C SER A 84 -14.48 6.11 5.57
N PHE A 85 -13.37 5.37 5.57
CA PHE A 85 -13.28 4.05 4.96
C PHE A 85 -12.61 3.09 5.92
N ASP A 86 -13.08 1.85 5.95
CA ASP A 86 -12.49 0.83 6.83
C ASP A 86 -11.46 0.00 6.06
N PRO A 87 -10.16 0.19 6.33
CA PRO A 87 -9.13 -0.55 5.60
C PRO A 87 -9.13 -2.04 5.92
N PHE A 88 -9.71 -2.44 7.05
CA PHE A 88 -9.77 -3.83 7.45
C PHE A 88 -11.02 -4.54 6.92
N LYS A 89 -11.86 -3.82 6.17
CA LYS A 89 -13.04 -4.35 5.51
C LYS A 89 -13.05 -3.95 4.03
N LYS A 90 -11.93 -4.18 3.36
CA LYS A 90 -11.77 -3.94 1.91
C LYS A 90 -12.01 -2.50 1.49
N GLY A 91 -11.71 -1.56 2.37
CA GLY A 91 -11.88 -0.13 2.05
C GLY A 91 -13.32 0.34 2.03
N LYS A 92 -14.22 -0.40 2.65
CA LYS A 92 -15.64 -0.09 2.68
C LYS A 92 -15.90 1.30 3.23
N VAL A 93 -16.85 2.02 2.63
CA VAL A 93 -17.30 3.32 3.15
C VAL A 93 -17.97 3.11 4.50
N VAL A 94 -17.56 3.90 5.50
CA VAL A 94 -18.14 3.85 6.84
C VAL A 94 -19.03 5.07 7.07
N ALA A 95 -18.59 6.24 6.63
CA ALA A 95 -19.33 7.48 6.88
C ALA A 95 -18.93 8.53 5.87
N GLY A 96 -19.73 9.57 5.79
CA GLY A 96 -19.48 10.72 4.96
C GLY A 96 -20.09 10.60 3.58
N PRO A 97 -19.76 11.54 2.68
CA PRO A 97 -20.45 11.62 1.38
C PRO A 97 -19.97 10.62 0.33
N ALA A 98 -18.85 9.93 0.54
CA ALA A 98 -18.37 8.95 -0.42
C ALA A 98 -19.33 7.77 -0.48
N ASN A 99 -19.58 7.26 -1.69
CA ASN A 99 -20.46 6.11 -1.88
C ASN A 99 -19.76 4.93 -2.56
N LYS A 100 -18.45 5.00 -2.73
CA LYS A 100 -17.65 3.91 -3.31
C LYS A 100 -16.47 3.62 -2.39
N PRO A 101 -16.08 2.34 -2.24
CA PRO A 101 -14.90 2.02 -1.44
C PRO A 101 -13.63 2.57 -2.10
N LEU A 102 -12.56 2.66 -1.31
CA LEU A 102 -11.26 3.01 -1.86
C LEU A 102 -10.77 1.90 -2.80
N PRO A 103 -10.14 2.27 -3.92
CA PRO A 103 -9.60 1.26 -4.84
C PRO A 103 -8.53 0.41 -4.16
N ILE A 104 -8.65 -0.89 -4.30
CA ILE A 104 -7.67 -1.83 -3.76
C ILE A 104 -6.45 -1.87 -4.66
N VAL A 105 -5.27 -1.86 -4.05
CA VAL A 105 -4.01 -2.12 -4.75
C VAL A 105 -3.58 -3.52 -4.37
N LYS A 106 -3.47 -4.41 -5.35
CA LYS A 106 -3.09 -5.79 -5.07
C LYS A 106 -1.61 -5.86 -4.71
N VAL A 107 -1.32 -6.42 -3.56
CA VAL A 107 0.04 -6.55 -3.05
C VAL A 107 0.23 -7.97 -2.48
N ALA A 108 1.47 -8.38 -2.37
CA ALA A 108 1.80 -9.71 -1.84
C ALA A 108 3.17 -9.67 -1.18
N ILE A 109 3.43 -10.66 -0.34
CA ILE A 109 4.76 -10.85 0.24
C ILE A 109 5.48 -11.91 -0.60
N LYS A 110 6.67 -11.57 -1.08
CA LYS A 110 7.56 -12.51 -1.78
C LYS A 110 8.93 -12.46 -1.14
N GLY A 111 9.27 -13.53 -0.40
CA GLY A 111 10.51 -13.56 0.36
C GLY A 111 10.53 -12.44 1.39
N GLU A 112 11.50 -11.58 1.30
CA GLU A 112 11.65 -10.46 2.24
C GLU A 112 11.00 -9.17 1.74
N TRP A 113 10.29 -9.23 0.62
CA TRP A 113 9.76 -8.03 -0.02
C TRP A 113 8.25 -8.02 -0.10
N ILE A 114 7.68 -6.84 0.07
CA ILE A 114 6.29 -6.57 -0.27
C ILE A 114 6.31 -6.02 -1.69
N VAL A 115 5.52 -6.64 -2.56
CA VAL A 115 5.54 -6.35 -4.00
C VAL A 115 4.12 -6.06 -4.50
N LEU A 116 4.04 -5.38 -5.63
CA LEU A 116 2.79 -5.32 -6.39
C LEU A 116 2.50 -6.71 -6.94
N ALA A 117 1.27 -7.16 -6.76
CA ALA A 117 0.88 -8.49 -7.19
C ALA A 117 0.20 -8.47 -8.56
#